data_697ea375547f34fdd46d24baa833879b
#
_entry.id   697ea375547f34fdd46d24baa833879b
#
_cell.length_a   1.000
_cell.length_b   1.000
_cell.length_c   1.000
_cell.angle_alpha   90.00
_cell.angle_beta   90.00
_cell.angle_gamma   90.00
#
_symmetry.space_group_name_H-M   'P 1'
#
loop_
_entity.id
_entity.type
_entity.pdbx_description
1 polymer ?
#
loop_
_entity_poly.entity_id
_entity_poly.type
_entity_poly.pdbx_seq_one_letter_code
_entity_poly.pdbx_strand_id
1 'polypeptide(L)'
;EVDCILDIGGQDMKCIKIKNQTVDSVQLNEACSSGCGSFIETFAKSLNFSVQDFAKEALFAKNPIDLGTRCTVFMNSKVKQAQKEGASVADISAGLAYSVIKNALYKVIKLSDAKDLGQNIVVQGGTFYNDAVLRSFEKIAGVQCIRPDIAGIMGAFGAALIARERHEEGYQTSMLSIDEINALTFDTKLARCQGC
;
A
#
# COMPACT_ATOMS: atom_id res chain seq x y z
N GLU A 1 13.00 -13.83 -13.41
CA GLU A 1 11.76 -14.48 -12.95
C GLU A 1 11.31 -13.78 -11.67
N VAL A 2 10.01 -13.47 -11.51
CA VAL A 2 9.48 -12.80 -10.31
C VAL A 2 9.09 -13.86 -9.29
N ASP A 3 9.51 -13.70 -8.04
CA ASP A 3 9.16 -14.61 -6.95
C ASP A 3 7.93 -14.12 -6.18
N CYS A 4 7.83 -12.79 -6.02
CA CYS A 4 6.75 -12.17 -5.26
C CYS A 4 6.38 -10.80 -5.82
N ILE A 5 5.10 -10.47 -5.78
CA ILE A 5 4.59 -9.12 -6.00
C ILE A 5 3.95 -8.64 -4.70
N LEU A 6 4.42 -7.50 -4.20
CA LEU A 6 3.82 -6.83 -3.05
C LEU A 6 3.13 -5.56 -3.52
N ASP A 7 1.81 -5.55 -3.45
CA ASP A 7 0.97 -4.40 -3.80
C ASP A 7 0.47 -3.73 -2.53
N ILE A 8 0.81 -2.46 -2.33
CA ILE A 8 0.30 -1.67 -1.20
C ILE A 8 -0.38 -0.41 -1.72
N GLY A 9 -1.70 -0.42 -1.62
CA GLY A 9 -2.56 0.71 -1.95
C GLY A 9 -2.74 1.67 -0.78
N GLY A 10 -3.71 2.58 -0.92
CA GLY A 10 -4.10 3.52 0.14
C GLY A 10 -4.75 2.83 1.35
N GLN A 11 -5.54 1.78 1.13
CA GLN A 11 -6.33 1.12 2.17
C GLN A 11 -6.24 -0.41 2.15
N ASP A 12 -5.71 -0.99 1.10
CA ASP A 12 -5.55 -2.44 0.97
C ASP A 12 -4.12 -2.81 0.61
N MET A 13 -3.79 -4.08 0.78
CA MET A 13 -2.55 -4.65 0.32
C MET A 13 -2.74 -6.09 -0.11
N LYS A 14 -1.88 -6.50 -1.04
CA LYS A 14 -1.85 -7.87 -1.57
C LYS A 14 -0.41 -8.36 -1.62
N CYS A 15 -0.21 -9.60 -1.24
CA CYS A 15 1.05 -10.32 -1.47
C CYS A 15 0.77 -11.51 -2.38
N ILE A 16 1.36 -11.50 -3.56
CA ILE A 16 1.16 -12.51 -4.60
C ILE A 16 2.47 -13.26 -4.75
N LYS A 17 2.49 -14.54 -4.37
CA LYS A 17 3.64 -15.42 -4.60
C LYS A 17 3.53 -16.08 -5.96
N ILE A 18 4.66 -16.16 -6.65
CA ILE A 18 4.75 -16.71 -8.00
C ILE A 18 5.71 -17.90 -7.98
N LYS A 19 5.29 -19.00 -8.59
CA LYS A 19 6.12 -20.17 -8.84
C LYS A 19 5.88 -20.65 -10.26
N ASN A 20 6.96 -21.00 -10.95
CA ASN A 20 6.89 -21.51 -12.33
C ASN A 20 6.08 -20.59 -13.24
N GLN A 21 6.24 -19.27 -13.10
CA GLN A 21 5.54 -18.22 -13.87
C GLN A 21 4.01 -18.19 -13.67
N THR A 22 3.51 -18.88 -12.66
CA THR A 22 2.09 -18.88 -12.30
C THR A 22 1.88 -18.35 -10.89
N VAL A 23 0.68 -17.84 -10.62
CA VAL A 23 0.30 -17.41 -9.27
C VAL A 23 0.13 -18.64 -8.38
N ASP A 24 1.00 -18.76 -7.37
CA ASP A 24 0.97 -19.86 -6.38
C ASP A 24 -0.01 -19.54 -5.25
N SER A 25 0.04 -18.31 -4.72
CA SER A 25 -0.85 -17.88 -3.64
C SER A 25 -1.05 -16.38 -3.64
N VAL A 26 -2.20 -15.94 -3.12
CA VAL A 26 -2.54 -14.53 -2.91
C VAL A 26 -3.00 -14.35 -1.48
N GLN A 27 -2.36 -13.43 -0.77
CA GLN A 27 -2.77 -13.02 0.57
C GLN A 27 -3.25 -11.56 0.52
N LEU A 28 -4.42 -11.31 1.10
CA LEU A 28 -5.09 -10.02 1.13
C LEU A 28 -5.17 -9.48 2.55
N ASN A 29 -5.08 -8.17 2.69
CA ASN A 29 -5.49 -7.49 3.92
C ASN A 29 -6.90 -6.93 3.73
N GLU A 30 -7.88 -7.56 4.34
CA GLU A 30 -9.28 -7.16 4.25
C GLU A 30 -9.75 -6.31 5.46
N ALA A 31 -8.94 -6.19 6.50
CA ALA A 31 -9.44 -5.72 7.78
C ALA A 31 -8.76 -4.46 8.35
N CYS A 32 -7.61 -4.02 7.85
CA CYS A 32 -6.88 -2.96 8.54
C CYS A 32 -5.95 -2.14 7.62
N SER A 33 -6.16 -0.83 7.60
CA SER A 33 -5.32 0.11 6.85
C SER A 33 -3.94 0.39 7.47
N SER A 34 -3.60 -0.21 8.63
CA SER A 34 -2.35 0.08 9.35
C SER A 34 -1.07 -0.35 8.62
N GLY A 35 -1.20 -1.13 7.55
CA GLY A 35 -0.11 -1.47 6.64
C GLY A 35 -0.20 -0.76 5.28
N CYS A 36 -1.01 0.29 5.14
CA CYS A 36 -1.34 0.93 3.88
C CYS A 36 -1.04 2.44 3.88
N GLY A 37 -1.12 3.07 2.72
CA GLY A 37 -0.69 4.46 2.50
C GLY A 37 -1.49 5.50 3.26
N SER A 38 -2.80 5.30 3.47
CA SER A 38 -3.67 6.24 4.21
C SER A 38 -3.21 6.47 5.66
N PHE A 39 -2.52 5.51 6.22
CA PHE A 39 -1.89 5.62 7.53
C PHE A 39 -0.81 6.72 7.55
N ILE A 40 0.12 6.69 6.57
CA ILE A 40 1.19 7.70 6.46
C ILE A 40 0.58 9.07 6.15
N GLU A 41 -0.41 9.13 5.25
CA GLU A 41 -1.10 10.37 4.90
C GLU A 41 -1.74 11.04 6.11
N THR A 42 -2.39 10.28 6.98
CA THR A 42 -3.01 10.79 8.21
C THR A 42 -1.98 11.46 9.12
N PHE A 43 -0.81 10.85 9.29
CA PHE A 43 0.26 11.43 10.11
C PHE A 43 0.92 12.62 9.43
N ALA A 44 1.20 12.57 8.13
CA ALA A 44 1.73 13.72 7.40
C ALA A 44 0.83 14.95 7.57
N LYS A 45 -0.48 14.80 7.37
CA LYS A 45 -1.46 15.86 7.58
C LYS A 45 -1.47 16.38 9.02
N SER A 46 -1.38 15.50 10.02
CA SER A 46 -1.36 15.88 11.44
C SER A 46 -0.13 16.69 11.83
N LEU A 47 0.95 16.58 11.05
CA LEU A 47 2.19 17.30 11.22
C LEU A 47 2.34 18.51 10.26
N ASN A 48 1.28 18.84 9.51
CA ASN A 48 1.25 19.90 8.50
C ASN A 48 2.25 19.71 7.35
N PHE A 49 2.47 18.46 6.94
CA PHE A 49 3.29 18.11 5.79
C PHE A 49 2.43 17.58 4.64
N SER A 50 2.87 17.83 3.40
CA SER A 50 2.42 17.01 2.28
C SER A 50 2.99 15.59 2.41
N VAL A 51 2.31 14.59 1.82
CA VAL A 51 2.79 13.19 1.87
C VAL A 51 4.17 13.08 1.21
N GLN A 52 4.40 13.84 0.15
CA GLN A 52 5.66 13.87 -0.60
C GLN A 52 6.80 14.45 0.22
N ASP A 53 6.59 15.59 0.88
CA ASP A 53 7.62 16.21 1.69
C ASP A 53 7.89 15.39 2.95
N PHE A 54 6.85 14.82 3.55
CA PHE A 54 6.99 13.91 4.68
C PHE A 54 7.81 12.66 4.33
N ALA A 55 7.64 12.13 3.12
CA ALA A 55 8.44 11.03 2.60
C ALA A 55 9.91 11.41 2.38
N LYS A 56 10.17 12.62 1.84
CA LYS A 56 11.54 13.13 1.66
C LYS A 56 12.26 13.32 2.99
N GLU A 57 11.60 13.91 3.99
CA GLU A 57 12.16 14.06 5.34
C GLU A 57 12.64 12.72 5.91
N ALA A 58 11.88 11.65 5.72
CA ALA A 58 12.23 10.32 6.22
C ALA A 58 13.60 9.80 5.74
N LEU A 59 14.01 10.19 4.53
CA LEU A 59 15.28 9.76 3.95
C LEU A 59 16.50 10.35 4.68
N PHE A 60 16.29 11.43 5.43
CA PHE A 60 17.33 12.11 6.23
C PHE A 60 17.30 11.73 7.71
N ALA A 61 16.46 10.77 8.11
CA ALA A 61 16.36 10.31 9.48
C ALA A 61 17.68 9.74 9.99
N LYS A 62 18.10 10.20 11.15
CA LYS A 62 19.31 9.72 11.82
C LYS A 62 19.00 8.58 12.79
N ASN A 63 17.89 8.68 13.50
CA ASN A 63 17.43 7.72 14.49
C ASN A 63 15.93 7.45 14.33
N PRO A 64 15.51 6.68 13.31
CA PRO A 64 14.10 6.35 13.10
C PRO A 64 13.46 5.79 14.36
N ILE A 65 12.33 6.35 14.80
CA ILE A 65 11.64 5.87 16.00
C ILE A 65 11.05 4.47 15.78
N ASP A 66 11.18 3.58 16.77
CA ASP A 66 10.56 2.28 16.70
C ASP A 66 9.08 2.34 17.15
N LEU A 67 8.19 2.36 16.21
CA LEU A 67 6.75 2.33 16.45
C LEU A 67 6.20 0.90 16.62
N GLY A 68 7.00 -0.11 16.28
CA GLY A 68 6.60 -1.52 16.30
C GLY A 68 5.54 -1.86 15.23
N THR A 69 4.77 -2.93 15.49
CA THR A 69 3.72 -3.45 14.61
C THR A 69 2.35 -3.33 15.29
N ARG A 70 1.90 -2.11 15.56
CA ARG A 70 0.64 -1.86 16.28
C ARG A 70 -0.43 -1.25 15.38
N CYS A 71 -1.68 -1.34 15.81
CA CYS A 71 -2.79 -0.65 15.19
C CYS A 71 -2.57 0.88 15.24
N THR A 72 -3.05 1.57 14.21
CA THR A 72 -2.98 3.04 14.02
C THR A 72 -3.37 3.83 15.26
N VAL A 73 -4.42 3.40 15.97
CA VAL A 73 -4.93 4.07 17.18
C VAL A 73 -3.85 4.14 18.26
N PHE A 74 -3.12 3.04 18.47
CA PHE A 74 -2.05 3.00 19.47
C PHE A 74 -0.78 3.71 19.03
N MET A 75 -0.53 3.80 17.72
CA MET A 75 0.62 4.52 17.19
C MET A 75 0.51 6.02 17.38
N ASN A 76 -0.71 6.57 17.35
CA ASN A 76 -0.93 7.99 17.57
C ASN A 76 -0.36 8.45 18.92
N SER A 77 -0.57 7.66 19.97
CA SER A 77 0.00 7.95 21.30
C SER A 77 1.53 7.89 21.31
N LYS A 78 2.12 6.92 20.62
CA LYS A 78 3.58 6.79 20.52
C LYS A 78 4.22 7.94 19.73
N VAL A 79 3.61 8.35 18.62
CA VAL A 79 4.07 9.50 17.83
C VAL A 79 4.01 10.78 18.66
N LYS A 80 2.90 11.01 19.38
CA LYS A 80 2.78 12.18 20.28
C LYS A 80 3.81 12.15 21.40
N GLN A 81 4.12 10.98 21.94
CA GLN A 81 5.17 10.83 22.95
C GLN A 81 6.53 11.16 22.37
N ALA A 82 6.88 10.59 21.21
CA ALA A 82 8.15 10.85 20.53
C ALA A 82 8.33 12.35 20.22
N GLN A 83 7.25 13.04 19.81
CA GLN A 83 7.28 14.50 19.63
C GLN A 83 7.61 15.24 20.93
N LYS A 84 7.02 14.84 22.06
CA LYS A 84 7.31 15.44 23.37
C LYS A 84 8.75 15.18 23.83
N GLU A 85 9.33 14.06 23.44
CA GLU A 85 10.70 13.66 23.69
C GLU A 85 11.72 14.31 22.74
N GLY A 86 11.24 15.12 21.78
CA GLY A 86 12.08 15.88 20.85
C GLY A 86 12.51 15.12 19.59
N ALA A 87 11.82 14.03 19.24
CA ALA A 87 12.08 13.34 17.99
C ALA A 87 11.83 14.26 16.78
N SER A 88 12.73 14.21 15.81
CA SER A 88 12.59 14.98 14.56
C SER A 88 11.44 14.46 13.68
N VAL A 89 10.92 15.32 12.84
CA VAL A 89 9.92 14.89 11.83
C VAL A 89 10.50 13.78 10.93
N ALA A 90 11.76 13.88 10.57
CA ALA A 90 12.48 12.87 9.80
C ALA A 90 12.45 11.48 10.49
N ASP A 91 12.77 11.44 11.78
CA ASP A 91 12.80 10.19 12.56
C ASP A 91 11.40 9.60 12.77
N ILE A 92 10.39 10.46 12.92
CA ILE A 92 8.99 10.04 13.00
C ILE A 92 8.52 9.47 11.65
N SER A 93 8.78 10.18 10.55
CA SER A 93 8.37 9.74 9.22
C SER A 93 9.01 8.42 8.83
N ALA A 94 10.31 8.27 9.06
CA ALA A 94 11.01 7.01 8.82
C ALA A 94 10.47 5.88 9.71
N GLY A 95 10.19 6.14 10.98
CA GLY A 95 9.59 5.17 11.89
C GLY A 95 8.21 4.68 11.41
N LEU A 96 7.40 5.60 10.86
CA LEU A 96 6.11 5.24 10.25
C LEU A 96 6.28 4.39 9.01
N ALA A 97 7.23 4.71 8.12
CA ALA A 97 7.53 3.91 6.93
C ALA A 97 7.95 2.48 7.30
N TYR A 98 8.85 2.32 8.27
CA TYR A 98 9.21 1.02 8.80
C TYR A 98 8.02 0.27 9.40
N SER A 99 7.16 0.97 10.14
CA SER A 99 5.99 0.35 10.78
C SER A 99 4.97 -0.15 9.77
N VAL A 100 4.72 0.60 8.69
CA VAL A 100 3.85 0.16 7.58
C VAL A 100 4.36 -1.17 7.00
N ILE A 101 5.64 -1.25 6.69
CA ILE A 101 6.24 -2.46 6.13
C ILE A 101 6.25 -3.61 7.14
N LYS A 102 6.62 -3.37 8.40
CA LYS A 102 6.57 -4.39 9.44
C LYS A 102 5.15 -4.94 9.63
N ASN A 103 4.12 -4.08 9.60
CA ASN A 103 2.73 -4.51 9.67
C ASN A 103 2.34 -5.35 8.45
N ALA A 104 2.72 -4.90 7.25
CA ALA A 104 2.48 -5.63 6.02
C ALA A 104 3.06 -7.05 6.09
N LEU A 105 4.34 -7.16 6.39
CA LEU A 105 5.06 -8.43 6.37
C LEU A 105 4.66 -9.38 7.52
N TYR A 106 4.63 -8.86 8.74
CA TYR A 106 4.51 -9.71 9.94
C TYR A 106 3.10 -9.85 10.47
N LYS A 107 2.21 -8.88 10.22
CA LYS A 107 0.81 -8.97 10.69
C LYS A 107 -0.14 -9.48 9.63
N VAL A 108 0.00 -9.00 8.39
CA VAL A 108 -0.89 -9.35 7.30
C VAL A 108 -0.42 -10.62 6.59
N ILE A 109 0.80 -10.60 6.06
CA ILE A 109 1.37 -11.74 5.33
C ILE A 109 1.80 -12.85 6.31
N LYS A 110 2.04 -12.49 7.59
CA LYS A 110 2.46 -13.40 8.66
C LYS A 110 3.74 -14.17 8.33
N LEU A 111 4.69 -13.50 7.72
CA LEU A 111 6.01 -14.08 7.45
C LEU A 111 6.76 -14.32 8.75
N SER A 112 7.48 -15.43 8.82
CA SER A 112 8.47 -15.69 9.86
C SER A 112 9.78 -14.96 9.57
N ASP A 113 10.21 -14.96 8.31
CA ASP A 113 11.36 -14.21 7.80
C ASP A 113 10.98 -13.49 6.50
N ALA A 114 11.42 -12.25 6.32
CA ALA A 114 11.21 -11.50 5.09
C ALA A 114 11.89 -12.15 3.86
N LYS A 115 12.91 -12.96 4.08
CA LYS A 115 13.59 -13.75 3.03
C LYS A 115 12.68 -14.79 2.37
N ASP A 116 11.57 -15.16 3.01
CA ASP A 116 10.57 -16.09 2.45
C ASP A 116 9.81 -15.49 1.25
N LEU A 117 10.02 -14.21 0.96
CA LEU A 117 9.48 -13.54 -0.24
C LEU A 117 10.27 -13.85 -1.52
N GLY A 118 11.48 -14.40 -1.42
CA GLY A 118 12.38 -14.64 -2.54
C GLY A 118 13.37 -13.49 -2.79
N GLN A 119 14.01 -13.50 -3.96
CA GLN A 119 15.03 -12.53 -4.33
C GLN A 119 14.55 -11.52 -5.37
N ASN A 120 13.62 -11.92 -6.23
CA ASN A 120 13.11 -11.11 -7.33
C ASN A 120 11.74 -10.56 -6.98
N ILE A 121 11.72 -9.48 -6.21
CA ILE A 121 10.48 -8.91 -5.68
C ILE A 121 10.10 -7.68 -6.49
N VAL A 122 8.86 -7.67 -6.98
CA VAL A 122 8.24 -6.49 -7.59
C VAL A 122 7.34 -5.83 -6.54
N VAL A 123 7.47 -4.51 -6.41
CA VAL A 123 6.60 -3.71 -5.54
C VAL A 123 5.74 -2.79 -6.38
N GLN A 124 4.45 -2.71 -6.04
CA GLN A 124 3.48 -1.88 -6.74
C GLN A 124 2.44 -1.31 -5.78
N GLY A 125 1.51 -0.52 -6.31
CA GLY A 125 0.56 0.27 -5.52
C GLY A 125 1.08 1.67 -5.21
N GLY A 126 0.17 2.62 -5.02
CA GLY A 126 0.50 4.03 -4.83
C GLY A 126 1.40 4.33 -3.64
N THR A 127 1.36 3.49 -2.60
CA THR A 127 2.17 3.64 -1.40
C THR A 127 3.66 3.49 -1.67
N PHE A 128 4.05 2.70 -2.66
CA PHE A 128 5.45 2.52 -3.03
C PHE A 128 6.06 3.69 -3.82
N TYR A 129 5.28 4.70 -4.21
CA TYR A 129 5.85 5.98 -4.67
C TYR A 129 6.52 6.77 -3.53
N ASN A 130 6.26 6.39 -2.29
CA ASN A 130 6.99 6.89 -1.14
C ASN A 130 8.33 6.17 -1.03
N ASP A 131 9.43 6.87 -1.34
CA ASP A 131 10.79 6.31 -1.32
C ASP A 131 11.22 5.83 0.06
N ALA A 132 10.70 6.41 1.13
CA ALA A 132 11.00 5.94 2.48
C ALA A 132 10.35 4.57 2.77
N VAL A 133 9.15 4.32 2.25
CA VAL A 133 8.48 3.01 2.32
C VAL A 133 9.26 1.98 1.51
N LEU A 134 9.63 2.32 0.27
CA LEU A 134 10.44 1.48 -0.60
C LEU A 134 11.75 1.09 0.11
N ARG A 135 12.48 2.09 0.61
CA ARG A 135 13.76 1.86 1.28
C ARG A 135 13.62 1.06 2.58
N SER A 136 12.55 1.29 3.34
CA SER A 136 12.25 0.51 4.55
C SER A 136 12.00 -0.97 4.21
N PHE A 137 11.29 -1.23 3.12
CA PHE A 137 11.07 -2.60 2.64
C PHE A 137 12.39 -3.27 2.26
N GLU A 138 13.20 -2.63 1.43
CA GLU A 138 14.50 -3.17 1.00
C GLU A 138 15.43 -3.48 2.18
N LYS A 139 15.46 -2.60 3.19
CA LYS A 139 16.26 -2.82 4.40
C LYS A 139 15.75 -3.98 5.26
N ILE A 140 14.45 -4.19 5.34
CA ILE A 140 13.86 -5.30 6.11
C ILE A 140 14.01 -6.61 5.35
N ALA A 141 13.76 -6.61 4.04
CA ALA A 141 13.86 -7.80 3.20
C ALA A 141 15.32 -8.20 2.88
N GLY A 142 16.25 -7.25 2.96
CA GLY A 142 17.66 -7.47 2.64
C GLY A 142 17.94 -7.61 1.14
N VAL A 143 16.98 -7.23 0.28
CA VAL A 143 17.09 -7.29 -1.18
C VAL A 143 16.66 -5.96 -1.78
N GLN A 144 17.17 -5.66 -2.97
CA GLN A 144 16.63 -4.59 -3.80
C GLN A 144 15.40 -5.11 -4.53
N CYS A 145 14.36 -4.27 -4.60
CA CYS A 145 13.15 -4.63 -5.30
C CYS A 145 12.94 -3.79 -6.57
N ILE A 146 12.13 -4.30 -7.46
CA ILE A 146 11.77 -3.63 -8.71
C ILE A 146 10.48 -2.86 -8.47
N ARG A 147 10.54 -1.53 -8.60
CA ARG A 147 9.37 -0.66 -8.63
C ARG A 147 9.17 -0.17 -10.06
N PRO A 148 8.15 -0.64 -10.79
CA PRO A 148 7.83 -0.13 -12.12
C PRO A 148 7.44 1.37 -12.08
N ASP A 149 7.72 2.10 -13.15
CA ASP A 149 7.32 3.52 -13.25
C ASP A 149 5.81 3.71 -13.10
N ILE A 150 5.03 2.72 -13.54
CA ILE A 150 3.56 2.69 -13.46
C ILE A 150 3.05 1.94 -12.21
N ALA A 151 3.87 1.82 -11.16
CA ALA A 151 3.55 1.03 -9.96
C ALA A 151 2.15 1.33 -9.38
N GLY A 152 1.69 2.58 -9.40
CA GLY A 152 0.38 2.97 -8.87
C GLY A 152 -0.82 2.58 -9.75
N ILE A 153 -0.60 2.19 -11.01
CA ILE A 153 -1.65 1.84 -11.96
C ILE A 153 -1.48 0.43 -12.57
N MET A 154 -0.63 -0.40 -11.97
CA MET A 154 -0.37 -1.76 -12.49
C MET A 154 -1.64 -2.60 -12.60
N GLY A 155 -2.58 -2.47 -11.66
CA GLY A 155 -3.87 -3.15 -11.72
C GLY A 155 -4.71 -2.72 -12.93
N ALA A 156 -4.77 -1.42 -13.21
CA ALA A 156 -5.47 -0.89 -14.38
C ALA A 156 -4.80 -1.33 -15.69
N PHE A 157 -3.48 -1.35 -15.73
CA PHE A 157 -2.72 -1.84 -16.87
C PHE A 157 -3.00 -3.32 -17.13
N GLY A 158 -2.98 -4.16 -16.09
CA GLY A 158 -3.32 -5.58 -16.20
C GLY A 158 -4.76 -5.81 -16.68
N ALA A 159 -5.72 -5.04 -16.16
CA ALA A 159 -7.11 -5.09 -16.60
C ALA A 159 -7.26 -4.71 -18.08
N ALA A 160 -6.51 -3.71 -18.55
CA ALA A 160 -6.51 -3.32 -19.96
C ALA A 160 -5.96 -4.42 -20.89
N LEU A 161 -4.92 -5.14 -20.44
CA LEU A 161 -4.37 -6.29 -21.19
C LEU A 161 -5.41 -7.41 -21.30
N ILE A 162 -6.07 -7.76 -20.20
CA ILE A 162 -7.14 -8.78 -20.19
C ILE A 162 -8.31 -8.36 -21.08
N ALA A 163 -8.69 -7.09 -21.02
CA ALA A 163 -9.77 -6.57 -21.88
C ALA A 163 -9.41 -6.68 -23.36
N ARG A 164 -8.16 -6.40 -23.73
CA ARG A 164 -7.65 -6.56 -25.10
C ARG A 164 -7.71 -8.02 -25.54
N GLU A 165 -7.19 -8.95 -24.75
CA GLU A 165 -7.23 -10.39 -25.05
C GLU A 165 -8.66 -10.87 -25.28
N ARG A 166 -9.60 -10.50 -24.41
CA ARG A 166 -11.01 -10.84 -24.57
C ARG A 166 -11.62 -10.27 -25.85
N HIS A 167 -11.26 -9.02 -26.20
CA HIS A 167 -11.72 -8.42 -27.44
C HIS A 167 -11.20 -9.17 -28.67
N GLU A 168 -9.92 -9.56 -28.66
CA GLU A 168 -9.30 -10.38 -29.73
C GLU A 168 -9.96 -11.77 -29.85
N GLU A 169 -10.44 -12.33 -28.74
CA GLU A 169 -11.24 -13.57 -28.70
C GLU A 169 -12.71 -13.41 -29.14
N GLY A 170 -13.13 -12.19 -29.46
CA GLY A 170 -14.47 -11.88 -29.96
C GLY A 170 -15.52 -11.55 -28.91
N TYR A 171 -15.13 -11.36 -27.64
CA TYR A 171 -16.06 -10.86 -26.61
C TYR A 171 -16.50 -9.43 -26.92
N GLN A 172 -17.82 -9.20 -26.84
CA GLN A 172 -18.41 -7.89 -27.03
C GLN A 172 -18.43 -7.13 -25.70
N THR A 173 -18.26 -5.80 -25.78
CA THR A 173 -18.40 -4.96 -24.60
C THR A 173 -19.85 -4.89 -24.14
N SER A 174 -20.07 -4.92 -22.82
CA SER A 174 -21.35 -4.58 -22.19
C SER A 174 -21.38 -3.15 -21.65
N MET A 175 -20.38 -2.34 -22.00
CA MET A 175 -20.32 -0.94 -21.57
C MET A 175 -21.42 -0.14 -22.23
N LEU A 176 -22.17 0.63 -21.43
CA LEU A 176 -23.18 1.54 -21.92
C LEU A 176 -22.55 2.68 -22.73
N SER A 177 -23.27 3.14 -23.75
CA SER A 177 -22.91 4.35 -24.48
C SER A 177 -23.05 5.59 -23.58
N ILE A 178 -22.44 6.70 -23.99
CA ILE A 178 -22.54 7.97 -23.25
C ILE A 178 -24.01 8.41 -23.15
N ASP A 179 -24.81 8.22 -24.19
CA ASP A 179 -26.23 8.60 -24.19
C ASP A 179 -27.04 7.73 -23.22
N GLU A 180 -26.78 6.43 -23.17
CA GLU A 180 -27.39 5.52 -22.20
C GLU A 180 -26.99 5.87 -20.76
N ILE A 181 -25.72 6.22 -20.51
CA ILE A 181 -25.23 6.65 -19.19
C ILE A 181 -25.94 7.95 -18.77
N ASN A 182 -26.08 8.91 -19.68
CA ASN A 182 -26.77 10.17 -19.41
C ASN A 182 -28.28 10.01 -19.19
N ALA A 183 -28.88 8.97 -19.76
CA ALA A 183 -30.28 8.64 -19.59
C ALA A 183 -30.58 7.79 -18.34
N LEU A 184 -29.55 7.33 -17.60
CA LEU A 184 -29.74 6.54 -16.40
C LEU A 184 -30.49 7.33 -15.33
N THR A 185 -31.56 6.73 -14.83
CA THR A 185 -32.30 7.25 -13.68
C THR A 185 -32.21 6.28 -12.53
N PHE A 186 -32.05 6.81 -11.32
CA PHE A 186 -31.90 5.99 -10.11
C PHE A 186 -32.99 6.38 -9.10
N ASP A 187 -33.68 5.39 -8.59
CA ASP A 187 -34.53 5.56 -7.42
C ASP A 187 -33.65 5.54 -6.17
N THR A 188 -33.54 6.66 -5.49
CA THR A 188 -32.80 6.74 -4.24
C THR A 188 -33.73 6.66 -3.05
N LYS A 189 -33.46 5.76 -2.12
CA LYS A 189 -34.14 5.71 -0.81
C LYS A 189 -33.15 6.19 0.25
N LEU A 190 -33.50 7.28 0.94
CA LEU A 190 -32.80 7.70 2.13
C LEU A 190 -33.22 6.80 3.30
N ALA A 191 -32.33 5.92 3.72
CA ALA A 191 -32.51 5.16 4.94
C ALA A 191 -32.03 6.03 6.14
N ARG A 192 -32.83 6.11 7.21
CA ARG A 192 -32.35 6.68 8.48
C ARG A 192 -31.19 5.86 8.99
N CYS A 193 -30.15 6.55 9.46
CA CYS A 193 -29.04 5.90 10.17
C CYS A 193 -29.62 5.09 11.34
N GLN A 194 -29.27 3.80 11.39
CA GLN A 194 -29.76 2.88 12.43
C GLN A 194 -28.83 2.83 13.66
N GLY A 195 -27.85 3.73 13.74
CA GLY A 195 -26.96 3.82 14.91
C GLY A 195 -26.01 2.65 15.04
N CYS A 196 -25.47 2.16 13.92
CA CYS A 196 -24.45 1.11 13.94
C CYS A 196 -23.12 1.55 14.56
#